data_154ce747477cf14d9531e4dbbc912bb0
#
_entry.id   154ce747477cf14d9531e4dbbc912bb0
#
_cell.length_a   1.000
_cell.length_b   1.000
_cell.length_c   1.000
_cell.angle_alpha   90.00
_cell.angle_beta   90.00
_cell.angle_gamma   90.00
#
_symmetry.space_group_name_H-M   'P 1'
#
loop_
_entity.id
_entity.type
_entity.pdbx_description
1 polymer ?
#
loop_
_entity_poly.entity_id
_entity_poly.type
_entity_poly.pdbx_seq_one_letter_code
_entity_poly.pdbx_strand_id
1 'polypeptide(L)' 'MAVTVRLRDDEEEMIKEATLEMMFETKIRIKESDLIHTLIRKYLKDVKTEDVMKYRAEVLKKDD' A
#
# COMPACT_ATOMS: atom_id res chain seq x y z
N MET A 1 4.72 -20.18 1.34
CA MET A 1 5.66 -19.38 2.15
C MET A 1 5.05 -18.00 2.41
N ALA A 2 5.04 -17.58 3.66
CA ALA A 2 4.49 -16.28 4.03
C ALA A 2 5.56 -15.20 3.91
N VAL A 3 5.18 -14.07 3.30
CA VAL A 3 6.07 -12.93 3.17
C VAL A 3 5.53 -11.80 4.03
N THR A 4 6.40 -11.23 4.85
CA THR A 4 6.05 -10.12 5.72
C THR A 4 6.59 -8.83 5.14
N VAL A 5 5.73 -7.82 5.02
CA VAL A 5 6.11 -6.51 4.52
C VAL A 5 5.86 -5.48 5.62
N ARG A 6 6.87 -4.66 5.88
CA ARG A 6 6.77 -3.60 6.86
C ARG A 6 6.55 -2.27 6.13
N LEU A 7 5.48 -1.59 6.47
CA LEU A 7 5.17 -0.30 5.87
C LEU A 7 5.95 0.81 6.56
N ARG A 8 6.24 1.86 5.79
CA ARG A 8 6.85 3.06 6.34
C ARG A 8 5.78 3.87 7.05
N ASP A 9 6.20 4.75 7.96
CA ASP A 9 5.27 5.53 8.76
C ASP A 9 4.28 6.33 7.93
N ASP A 10 4.75 6.97 6.86
CA ASP A 10 3.90 7.74 5.97
C ASP A 10 2.93 6.85 5.19
N GLU A 11 3.39 5.69 4.77
CA GLU A 11 2.55 4.72 4.06
C GLU A 11 1.49 4.15 4.99
N GLU A 12 1.88 3.84 6.21
CA GLU A 12 0.95 3.33 7.21
C GLU A 12 -0.14 4.35 7.52
N GLU A 13 0.22 5.61 7.60
CA GLU A 13 -0.72 6.68 7.84
C GLU A 13 -1.72 6.83 6.69
N MET A 14 -1.24 6.76 5.45
CA MET A 14 -2.10 6.82 4.28
C MET A 14 -3.09 5.67 4.24
N ILE A 15 -2.66 4.47 4.54
CA ILE A 15 -3.52 3.29 4.58
C ILE A 15 -4.56 3.43 5.69
N LYS A 16 -4.14 3.94 6.83
CA LYS A 16 -5.02 4.12 7.96
C LYS A 16 -6.14 5.11 7.66
N GLU A 17 -5.78 6.23 7.07
CA GLU A 17 -6.75 7.26 6.69
C GLU A 17 -7.73 6.74 5.63
N ALA A 18 -7.22 6.06 4.61
CA ALA A 18 -8.07 5.50 3.57
C ALA A 18 -9.04 4.47 4.13
N THR A 19 -8.57 3.63 5.04
CA THR A 19 -9.39 2.61 5.67
C THR A 19 -10.51 3.24 6.50
N LEU A 20 -10.18 4.28 7.27
CA LEU A 20 -11.15 4.99 8.09
C LEU A 20 -12.23 5.63 7.21
N GLU A 21 -11.83 6.22 6.11
CA GLU A 21 -12.74 6.86 5.18
C GLU A 21 -13.71 5.84 4.58
N MET A 22 -13.20 4.68 4.20
CA MET A 22 -14.03 3.60 3.66
C MET A 22 -15.01 3.07 4.71
N MET A 23 -14.59 2.92 5.95
CA MET A 23 -15.46 2.50 7.03
C MET A 23 -16.57 3.52 7.27
N PHE A 24 -16.24 4.78 7.15
CA PHE A 24 -17.19 5.85 7.34
C PHE A 24 -18.27 5.83 6.25
N GLU A 25 -17.86 5.59 5.00
CA GLU A 25 -18.77 5.55 3.86
C GLU A 25 -19.69 4.32 3.91
N THR A 26 -19.13 3.16 4.20
CA THR A 26 -19.85 1.90 4.12
C THR A 26 -20.49 1.50 5.44
N LYS A 27 -19.99 2.06 6.55
CA LYS A 27 -20.38 1.71 7.91
C LYS A 27 -20.14 0.24 8.21
N ILE A 28 -19.17 -0.34 7.52
CA ILE A 28 -18.71 -1.71 7.70
C ILE A 28 -17.28 -1.63 8.17
N ARG A 29 -16.92 -2.49 9.12
CA ARG A 29 -15.55 -2.52 9.62
C ARG A 29 -14.62 -3.11 8.57
N ILE A 30 -13.68 -2.29 8.11
CA ILE A 30 -12.69 -2.70 7.12
C ILE A 30 -11.31 -2.69 7.76
N LYS A 31 -10.56 -3.77 7.56
CA LYS A 31 -9.21 -3.87 8.09
C LYS A 31 -8.21 -3.29 7.11
N GLU A 32 -7.10 -2.78 7.63
CA GLU A 32 -6.02 -2.25 6.80
C GLU A 32 -5.47 -3.32 5.86
N SER A 33 -5.39 -4.57 6.35
CA SER A 33 -4.94 -5.68 5.53
C SER A 33 -5.86 -5.93 4.33
N ASP A 34 -7.15 -5.73 4.51
CA ASP A 34 -8.12 -5.91 3.42
C ASP A 34 -7.86 -4.91 2.31
N LEU A 35 -7.57 -3.68 2.66
CA LEU A 35 -7.24 -2.65 1.69
C LEU A 35 -5.95 -2.99 0.95
N ILE A 36 -4.94 -3.43 1.66
CA ILE A 36 -3.66 -3.79 1.06
C ILE A 36 -3.83 -4.96 0.09
N HIS A 37 -4.55 -6.00 0.49
CA HIS A 37 -4.81 -7.15 -0.39
C HIS A 37 -5.59 -6.74 -1.64
N THR A 38 -6.54 -5.83 -1.48
CA THR A 38 -7.32 -5.32 -2.61
C THR A 38 -6.43 -4.57 -3.59
N LEU A 39 -5.52 -3.76 -3.08
CA LEU A 39 -4.56 -3.04 -3.91
C LEU A 39 -3.71 -4.00 -4.74
N ILE A 40 -3.25 -5.07 -4.12
CA ILE A 40 -2.45 -6.07 -4.81
C ILE A 40 -3.25 -6.70 -5.95
N ARG A 41 -4.48 -7.09 -5.69
CA ARG A 41 -5.30 -7.76 -6.69
C ARG A 41 -5.75 -6.85 -7.83
N LYS A 42 -5.99 -5.59 -7.51
CA LYS A 42 -6.54 -4.64 -8.47
C LYS A 42 -5.49 -3.89 -9.27
N TYR A 43 -4.42 -3.48 -8.60
CA TYR A 43 -3.44 -2.58 -9.20
C TYR A 43 -2.06 -3.16 -9.47
N LEU A 44 -1.81 -4.38 -9.04
CA LEU A 44 -0.49 -4.98 -9.25
C LEU A 44 -0.10 -5.02 -10.72
N LYS A 45 -1.06 -5.27 -11.59
CA LYS A 45 -0.82 -5.34 -13.05
C LYS A 45 -0.33 -4.02 -13.62
N ASP A 46 -0.73 -2.92 -12.99
CA ASP A 46 -0.39 -1.59 -13.47
C ASP A 46 0.99 -1.13 -12.99
N VAL A 47 1.57 -1.85 -12.05
CA VAL A 47 2.90 -1.52 -11.53
C VAL A 47 3.95 -2.02 -12.51
N LYS A 48 4.80 -1.11 -12.96
CA LYS A 48 5.88 -1.41 -13.90
C LYS A 48 7.22 -1.36 -13.19
N THR A 49 8.24 -1.93 -13.83
CA THR A 49 9.59 -1.89 -13.28
C THR A 49 10.04 -0.46 -13.02
N GLU A 50 9.67 0.46 -13.91
CA GLU A 50 9.99 1.87 -13.76
C GLU A 50 9.46 2.45 -12.44
N ASP A 51 8.24 2.06 -12.07
CA ASP A 51 7.61 2.54 -10.85
C ASP A 51 8.38 2.09 -9.62
N VAL A 52 8.85 0.84 -9.65
CA VAL A 52 9.63 0.29 -8.54
C VAL A 52 10.98 0.98 -8.44
N MET A 53 11.63 1.20 -9.57
CA MET A 53 12.93 1.89 -9.60
C MET A 53 12.80 3.33 -9.13
N LYS A 54 11.72 3.99 -9.51
CA LYS A 54 11.43 5.35 -9.07
C LYS A 54 11.21 5.41 -7.56
N TYR A 55 10.46 4.46 -7.02
CA TYR A 55 10.23 4.37 -5.58
C TYR A 55 11.56 4.19 -4.84
N ARG A 56 12.42 3.30 -5.33
CA ARG A 56 13.72 3.06 -4.71
C ARG A 56 14.58 4.32 -4.71
N ALA A 57 14.54 5.08 -5.79
CA ALA A 57 15.34 6.29 -5.90
C ALA A 57 14.80 7.42 -5.02
N GLU A 58 13.49 7.61 -4.99
CA GLU A 58 12.87 8.73 -4.28
C GLU A 58 12.66 8.46 -2.79
N VAL A 59 12.22 7.26 -2.45
CA VAL A 59 11.85 6.93 -1.07
C VAL A 59 12.98 6.22 -0.34
N LEU A 60 13.52 5.16 -0.93
CA LEU A 60 14.60 4.39 -0.31
C LEU A 60 15.97 5.02 -0.55
N LYS A 61 16.07 5.86 -1.55
CA LYS A 61 17.32 6.54 -1.93
C LYS A 61 18.46 5.55 -2.18
N LYS A 62 18.15 4.47 -2.89
CA LYS A 62 19.13 3.47 -3.28
C LYS A 62 19.53 3.68 -4.75
N ASP A 63 20.80 3.57 -5.02
CA ASP A 63 21.35 3.87 -6.35
C ASP A 63 21.42 2.67 -7.29
N ASP A 64 21.14 1.49 -6.81
CA ASP A 64 21.24 0.29 -7.68
C ASP A 64 19.91 -0.28 -8.13
#